data_668f0cccdd251de9670634664f50b1fd
#
_entry.id   668f0cccdd251de9670634664f50b1fd
#
_cell.length_a   1.000
_cell.length_b   1.000
_cell.length_c   1.000
_cell.angle_alpha   90.00
_cell.angle_beta   90.00
_cell.angle_gamma   90.00
#
_symmetry.space_group_name_H-M   'P 1'
#
loop_
_entity.id
_entity.type
_entity.pdbx_description
1 polymer ?
#
loop_
_entity_poly.entity_id
_entity_poly.type
_entity_poly.pdbx_seq_one_letter_code
_entity_poly.pdbx_strand_id
1 'polypeptide(L)'
;RVTGVQTCALPIYTMELRGSKTEKNLWEAFAGESQARNKYTFFASKAKKEGYEQLAAIFTETANNEKEHAKIWFKLLMENGEIPDTLTCLKMAAAGENEEHTSMYPRMAAEAKEEGFTQIAALFTMVAAIEKDHEERYKQLAANIEAGKVYARETEQVWQCRNCGYTYIGQHAPLKCPVCAHPQSYFELKSKNY
;
A
#
# COMPACT_ATOMS: atom_id res chain seq x y z
N ARG A 1 2.04 35.31 -24.93
CA ARG A 1 2.86 34.16 -25.37
C ARG A 1 3.19 33.38 -24.13
N VAL A 2 2.53 32.24 -23.91
CA VAL A 2 2.83 31.28 -22.87
C VAL A 2 3.94 30.41 -23.42
N THR A 3 5.13 30.55 -22.87
CA THR A 3 6.31 29.75 -23.24
C THR A 3 6.26 28.42 -22.52
N GLY A 4 6.41 27.39 -23.30
CA GLY A 4 6.69 25.99 -23.06
C GLY A 4 6.82 25.45 -21.63
N VAL A 5 5.95 24.49 -21.31
CA VAL A 5 6.18 23.51 -20.25
C VAL A 5 7.40 22.68 -20.68
N GLN A 6 8.53 22.94 -20.06
CA GLN A 6 9.71 22.12 -20.20
C GLN A 6 9.44 20.81 -19.46
N THR A 7 9.08 19.75 -20.20
CA THR A 7 9.07 18.39 -19.69
C THR A 7 10.52 18.04 -19.35
N CYS A 8 10.83 18.08 -18.06
CA CYS A 8 12.09 17.58 -17.55
C CYS A 8 12.04 16.05 -17.68
N ALA A 9 12.41 15.53 -18.86
CA ALA A 9 12.74 14.13 -19.01
C ALA A 9 13.97 13.90 -18.14
N LEU A 10 13.80 13.14 -17.05
CA LEU A 10 14.92 12.70 -16.23
C LEU A 10 15.91 11.97 -17.15
N PRO A 11 17.21 12.27 -17.08
CA PRO A 11 18.18 11.60 -17.93
C PRO A 11 18.14 10.09 -17.65
N ILE A 12 18.12 9.29 -18.72
CA ILE A 12 18.35 7.85 -18.65
C ILE A 12 19.73 7.67 -18.02
N TYR A 13 19.75 7.18 -16.76
CA TYR A 13 21.01 6.93 -16.06
C TYR A 13 21.80 5.87 -16.80
N THR A 14 22.94 6.26 -17.37
CA THR A 14 23.94 5.35 -17.98
C THR A 14 24.76 4.61 -16.91
N MET A 15 24.58 4.95 -15.63
CA MET A 15 25.25 4.32 -14.48
C MET A 15 24.29 3.36 -13.78
N GLU A 16 24.80 2.19 -13.43
CA GLU A 16 24.06 1.20 -12.66
C GLU A 16 23.83 1.72 -11.22
N LEU A 17 22.56 1.92 -10.85
CA LEU A 17 22.17 2.37 -9.52
C LEU A 17 22.36 1.27 -8.47
N ARG A 18 22.11 0.01 -8.86
CA ARG A 18 22.12 -1.15 -7.98
C ARG A 18 23.49 -1.35 -7.31
N GLY A 19 23.51 -1.51 -5.99
CA GLY A 19 24.72 -1.67 -5.20
C GLY A 19 25.50 -0.37 -4.91
N SER A 20 25.05 0.77 -5.43
CA SER A 20 25.71 2.06 -5.23
C SER A 20 25.40 2.68 -3.84
N LYS A 21 26.21 3.68 -3.43
CA LYS A 21 25.88 4.49 -2.27
C LYS A 21 24.59 5.30 -2.47
N THR A 22 24.31 5.69 -3.71
CA THR A 22 23.09 6.43 -4.07
C THR A 22 21.86 5.58 -3.85
N GLU A 23 21.87 4.30 -4.20
CA GLU A 23 20.77 3.38 -3.87
C GLU A 23 20.50 3.32 -2.37
N LYS A 24 21.55 3.18 -1.55
CA LYS A 24 21.41 3.18 -0.08
C LYS A 24 20.82 4.50 0.43
N ASN A 25 21.28 5.64 -0.10
CA ASN A 25 20.75 6.95 0.25
C ASN A 25 19.26 7.09 -0.14
N LEU A 26 18.84 6.53 -1.28
CA LEU A 26 17.42 6.52 -1.69
C LEU A 26 16.56 5.70 -0.73
N TRP A 27 17.04 4.54 -0.30
CA TRP A 27 16.34 3.74 0.73
C TRP A 27 16.25 4.48 2.07
N GLU A 28 17.31 5.13 2.49
CA GLU A 28 17.33 5.94 3.73
C GLU A 28 16.37 7.13 3.62
N ALA A 29 16.37 7.84 2.50
CA ALA A 29 15.45 8.94 2.24
C ALA A 29 13.99 8.46 2.22
N PHE A 30 13.68 7.36 1.51
CA PHE A 30 12.35 6.76 1.50
C PHE A 30 11.87 6.36 2.92
N ALA A 31 12.73 5.75 3.72
CA ALA A 31 12.42 5.39 5.10
C ALA A 31 12.18 6.64 5.97
N GLY A 32 13.02 7.67 5.85
CA GLY A 32 12.89 8.94 6.58
C GLY A 32 11.56 9.63 6.31
N GLU A 33 11.21 9.82 5.04
CA GLU A 33 9.95 10.47 4.62
C GLU A 33 8.72 9.64 5.03
N SER A 34 8.80 8.31 4.91
CA SER A 34 7.72 7.41 5.34
C SER A 34 7.46 7.51 6.86
N GLN A 35 8.52 7.62 7.68
CA GLN A 35 8.40 7.85 9.10
C GLN A 35 7.84 9.24 9.42
N ALA A 36 8.34 10.29 8.74
CA ALA A 36 7.87 11.66 8.90
C ALA A 36 6.36 11.76 8.61
N ARG A 37 5.92 11.18 7.50
CA ARG A 37 4.49 11.11 7.14
C ARG A 37 3.64 10.52 8.26
N ASN A 38 4.03 9.37 8.80
CA ASN A 38 3.27 8.73 9.87
C ASN A 38 3.29 9.55 11.17
N LYS A 39 4.45 10.06 11.59
CA LYS A 39 4.58 10.93 12.77
C LYS A 39 3.69 12.16 12.67
N TYR A 40 3.69 12.86 11.54
CA TYR A 40 2.88 14.07 11.36
C TYR A 40 1.39 13.78 11.32
N THR A 41 0.97 12.63 10.81
CA THR A 41 -0.42 12.16 10.92
C THR A 41 -0.82 11.97 12.39
N PHE A 42 0.06 11.40 13.22
CA PHE A 42 -0.19 11.25 14.66
C PHE A 42 -0.21 12.60 15.38
N PHE A 43 0.69 13.53 15.02
CA PHE A 43 0.73 14.88 15.58
C PHE A 43 -0.50 15.69 15.19
N ALA A 44 -0.99 15.57 13.95
CA ALA A 44 -2.26 16.17 13.52
C ALA A 44 -3.44 15.68 14.37
N SER A 45 -3.53 14.38 14.61
CA SER A 45 -4.56 13.81 15.49
C SER A 45 -4.47 14.35 16.92
N LYS A 46 -3.25 14.51 17.47
CA LYS A 46 -3.03 15.08 18.80
C LYS A 46 -3.44 16.54 18.86
N ALA A 47 -2.98 17.36 17.91
CA ALA A 47 -3.31 18.78 17.82
C ALA A 47 -4.84 19.01 17.74
N LYS A 48 -5.53 18.19 16.94
CA LYS A 48 -7.00 18.25 16.85
C LYS A 48 -7.70 17.95 18.18
N LYS A 49 -7.23 16.94 18.93
CA LYS A 49 -7.78 16.60 20.25
C LYS A 49 -7.54 17.71 21.29
N GLU A 50 -6.51 18.53 21.10
CA GLU A 50 -6.19 19.67 21.95
C GLU A 50 -6.88 20.98 21.50
N GLY A 51 -7.67 20.94 20.41
CA GLY A 51 -8.40 22.09 19.89
C GLY A 51 -7.60 23.01 18.96
N TYR A 52 -6.42 22.60 18.51
CA TYR A 52 -5.56 23.35 17.59
C TYR A 52 -5.81 22.98 16.14
N GLU A 53 -6.98 23.29 15.59
CA GLU A 53 -7.39 22.90 14.23
C GLU A 53 -6.43 23.40 13.14
N GLN A 54 -5.89 24.62 13.24
CA GLN A 54 -4.92 25.15 12.28
C GLN A 54 -3.62 24.32 12.30
N LEU A 55 -3.10 23.99 13.48
CA LEU A 55 -1.88 23.20 13.61
C LEU A 55 -2.10 21.77 13.11
N ALA A 56 -3.27 21.18 13.37
CA ALA A 56 -3.66 19.89 12.83
C ALA A 56 -3.70 19.89 11.29
N ALA A 57 -4.24 20.96 10.69
CA ALA A 57 -4.27 21.12 9.23
C ALA A 57 -2.85 21.23 8.65
N ILE A 58 -1.95 21.99 9.26
CA ILE A 58 -0.55 22.14 8.84
C ILE A 58 0.19 20.79 8.91
N PHE A 59 0.04 20.04 10.02
CA PHE A 59 0.63 18.69 10.11
C PHE A 59 0.09 17.75 9.05
N THR A 60 -1.20 17.81 8.74
CA THR A 60 -1.82 16.98 7.70
C THR A 60 -1.30 17.33 6.31
N GLU A 61 -1.17 18.61 6.00
CA GLU A 61 -0.59 19.10 4.75
C GLU A 61 0.85 18.61 4.60
N THR A 62 1.69 18.81 5.62
CA THR A 62 3.07 18.37 5.60
C THR A 62 3.17 16.84 5.46
N ALA A 63 2.36 16.06 6.19
CA ALA A 63 2.31 14.61 6.04
C ALA A 63 2.00 14.15 4.59
N ASN A 64 1.14 14.90 3.88
CA ASN A 64 0.85 14.63 2.48
C ASN A 64 2.03 15.00 1.56
N ASN A 65 2.79 16.04 1.88
CA ASN A 65 4.01 16.40 1.16
C ASN A 65 5.08 15.30 1.32
N GLU A 66 5.32 14.82 2.56
CA GLU A 66 6.28 13.74 2.82
C GLU A 66 5.91 12.43 2.12
N LYS A 67 4.62 12.14 1.97
CA LYS A 67 4.15 11.02 1.14
C LYS A 67 4.59 11.16 -0.33
N GLU A 68 4.51 12.36 -0.90
CA GLU A 68 4.93 12.58 -2.29
C GLU A 68 6.46 12.56 -2.42
N HIS A 69 7.22 13.06 -1.43
CA HIS A 69 8.68 12.90 -1.38
C HIS A 69 9.07 11.41 -1.33
N ALA A 70 8.51 10.64 -0.41
CA ALA A 70 8.74 9.21 -0.32
C ALA A 70 8.46 8.48 -1.65
N LYS A 71 7.38 8.87 -2.36
CA LYS A 71 7.02 8.31 -3.65
C LYS A 71 8.06 8.60 -4.74
N ILE A 72 8.71 9.79 -4.73
CA ILE A 72 9.80 10.11 -5.65
C ILE A 72 10.96 9.13 -5.45
N TRP A 73 11.40 8.95 -4.21
CA TRP A 73 12.51 8.05 -3.88
C TRP A 73 12.17 6.59 -4.18
N PHE A 74 10.97 6.16 -3.84
CA PHE A 74 10.50 4.81 -4.13
C PHE A 74 10.47 4.53 -5.65
N LYS A 75 9.97 5.45 -6.47
CA LYS A 75 9.98 5.30 -7.94
C LYS A 75 11.38 5.14 -8.50
N LEU A 76 12.36 5.92 -8.00
CA LEU A 76 13.77 5.81 -8.43
C LEU A 76 14.42 4.47 -8.04
N LEU A 77 13.93 3.82 -6.99
CA LEU A 77 14.38 2.48 -6.55
C LEU A 77 13.75 1.35 -7.37
N MET A 78 12.65 1.63 -8.07
CA MET A 78 11.97 0.63 -8.90
C MET A 78 12.58 0.56 -10.29
N GLU A 79 12.46 -0.62 -10.90
CA GLU A 79 12.83 -0.80 -12.30
C GLU A 79 12.07 0.18 -13.18
N ASN A 80 12.76 0.81 -14.14
CA ASN A 80 12.22 1.85 -15.00
C ASN A 80 11.75 3.15 -14.31
N GLY A 81 12.02 3.36 -13.02
CA GLY A 81 11.66 4.59 -12.31
C GLY A 81 10.16 4.79 -12.12
N GLU A 82 9.37 3.71 -12.16
CA GLU A 82 7.93 3.75 -12.00
C GLU A 82 7.42 2.69 -11.01
N ILE A 83 6.27 2.96 -10.39
CA ILE A 83 5.60 1.95 -9.55
C ILE A 83 5.14 0.82 -10.47
N PRO A 84 5.48 -0.45 -10.17
CA PRO A 84 5.12 -1.59 -11.01
C PRO A 84 3.60 -1.78 -11.18
N ASP A 85 3.22 -2.69 -12.07
CA ASP A 85 1.82 -3.08 -12.23
C ASP A 85 1.25 -3.71 -10.93
N THR A 86 -0.09 -3.80 -10.87
CA THR A 86 -0.79 -4.25 -9.67
C THR A 86 -0.40 -5.67 -9.24
N LEU A 87 -0.17 -6.58 -10.19
CA LEU A 87 0.24 -7.96 -9.86
C LEU A 87 1.62 -7.98 -9.20
N THR A 88 2.56 -7.24 -9.76
CA THR A 88 3.91 -7.07 -9.20
C THR A 88 3.84 -6.41 -7.82
N CYS A 89 3.04 -5.35 -7.65
CA CYS A 89 2.83 -4.70 -6.35
C CYS A 89 2.29 -5.68 -5.30
N LEU A 90 1.31 -6.52 -5.65
CA LEU A 90 0.77 -7.55 -4.73
C LEU A 90 1.83 -8.57 -4.33
N LYS A 91 2.67 -9.00 -5.26
CA LYS A 91 3.78 -9.92 -4.96
C LYS A 91 4.84 -9.28 -4.06
N MET A 92 5.18 -8.02 -4.31
CA MET A 92 6.10 -7.26 -3.46
C MET A 92 5.53 -7.09 -2.05
N ALA A 93 4.25 -6.73 -1.92
CA ALA A 93 3.58 -6.61 -0.64
C ALA A 93 3.60 -7.97 0.12
N ALA A 94 3.19 -9.06 -0.53
CA ALA A 94 3.22 -10.38 0.09
C ALA A 94 4.64 -10.79 0.54
N ALA A 95 5.67 -10.43 -0.20
CA ALA A 95 7.06 -10.71 0.18
C ALA A 95 7.50 -9.87 1.39
N GLY A 96 7.07 -8.62 1.48
CA GLY A 96 7.31 -7.75 2.65
C GLY A 96 6.64 -8.31 3.91
N GLU A 97 5.33 -8.59 3.85
CA GLU A 97 4.60 -9.19 4.98
C GLU A 97 5.20 -10.54 5.42
N ASN A 98 5.66 -11.36 4.45
CA ASN A 98 6.34 -12.61 4.76
C ASN A 98 7.63 -12.37 5.57
N GLU A 99 8.49 -11.45 5.15
CA GLU A 99 9.71 -11.10 5.89
C GLU A 99 9.38 -10.57 7.29
N GLU A 100 8.33 -9.76 7.41
CA GLU A 100 7.91 -9.21 8.71
C GLU A 100 7.49 -10.31 9.68
N HIS A 101 6.62 -11.24 9.27
CA HIS A 101 6.10 -12.24 10.20
C HIS A 101 6.99 -13.47 10.41
N THR A 102 7.89 -13.78 9.46
CA THR A 102 8.78 -14.97 9.57
C THR A 102 10.16 -14.65 10.14
N SER A 103 10.64 -13.42 9.98
CA SER A 103 12.01 -13.01 10.32
C SER A 103 12.03 -11.81 11.27
N MET A 104 11.53 -10.67 10.85
CA MET A 104 11.67 -9.40 11.56
C MET A 104 11.02 -9.41 12.94
N TYR A 105 9.71 -9.61 13.02
CA TYR A 105 8.98 -9.60 14.29
C TYR A 105 9.34 -10.76 15.23
N PRO A 106 9.55 -12.01 14.78
CA PRO A 106 10.04 -13.08 15.67
C PRO A 106 11.36 -12.76 16.33
N ARG A 107 12.33 -12.20 15.58
CA ARG A 107 13.60 -11.75 16.13
C ARG A 107 13.41 -10.62 17.16
N MET A 108 12.63 -9.59 16.81
CA MET A 108 12.35 -8.47 17.73
C MET A 108 11.63 -8.91 19.01
N ALA A 109 10.71 -9.88 18.90
CA ALA A 109 10.02 -10.45 20.06
C ALA A 109 10.97 -11.22 21.00
N ALA A 110 11.91 -11.99 20.42
CA ALA A 110 12.93 -12.70 21.19
C ALA A 110 13.87 -11.72 21.93
N GLU A 111 14.41 -10.73 21.21
CA GLU A 111 15.27 -9.68 21.78
C GLU A 111 14.57 -8.91 22.90
N ALA A 112 13.33 -8.47 22.68
CA ALA A 112 12.54 -7.75 23.70
C ALA A 112 12.26 -8.62 24.95
N LYS A 113 12.07 -9.93 24.76
CA LYS A 113 11.90 -10.87 25.88
C LYS A 113 13.18 -11.05 26.69
N GLU A 114 14.34 -11.17 26.01
CA GLU A 114 15.65 -11.27 26.66
C GLU A 114 15.98 -10.01 27.49
N GLU A 115 15.60 -8.83 26.99
CA GLU A 115 15.77 -7.55 27.67
C GLU A 115 14.72 -7.31 28.77
N GLY A 116 13.73 -8.18 28.96
CA GLY A 116 12.68 -8.08 29.98
C GLY A 116 11.46 -7.27 29.57
N PHE A 117 11.36 -6.80 28.33
CA PHE A 117 10.21 -6.06 27.78
C PHE A 117 9.07 -7.01 27.35
N THR A 118 8.55 -7.81 28.25
CA THR A 118 7.59 -8.89 27.96
C THR A 118 6.31 -8.42 27.26
N GLN A 119 5.80 -7.23 27.60
CA GLN A 119 4.62 -6.65 26.94
C GLN A 119 4.92 -6.25 25.49
N ILE A 120 6.10 -5.70 25.23
CA ILE A 120 6.53 -5.34 23.86
C ILE A 120 6.74 -6.62 23.04
N ALA A 121 7.37 -7.65 23.61
CA ALA A 121 7.52 -8.95 22.97
C ALA A 121 6.17 -9.57 22.56
N ALA A 122 5.16 -9.48 23.43
CA ALA A 122 3.81 -9.94 23.13
C ALA A 122 3.17 -9.13 21.99
N LEU A 123 3.38 -7.80 21.93
CA LEU A 123 2.89 -6.96 20.85
C LEU A 123 3.55 -7.33 19.50
N PHE A 124 4.86 -7.53 19.45
CA PHE A 124 5.54 -8.00 18.25
C PHE A 124 4.99 -9.34 17.76
N THR A 125 4.74 -10.28 18.65
CA THR A 125 4.15 -11.58 18.31
C THR A 125 2.72 -11.44 17.76
N MET A 126 1.90 -10.59 18.35
CA MET A 126 0.53 -10.35 17.87
C MET A 126 0.49 -9.65 16.52
N VAL A 127 1.37 -8.66 16.30
CA VAL A 127 1.47 -7.98 15.00
C VAL A 127 1.97 -8.96 13.93
N ALA A 128 2.96 -9.81 14.21
CA ALA A 128 3.40 -10.86 13.29
C ALA A 128 2.25 -11.76 12.78
N ALA A 129 1.28 -12.06 13.65
CA ALA A 129 0.10 -12.84 13.24
C ALA A 129 -0.81 -12.06 12.26
N ILE A 130 -0.90 -10.74 12.43
CA ILE A 130 -1.65 -9.88 11.50
C ILE A 130 -0.95 -9.81 10.14
N GLU A 131 0.37 -9.66 10.12
CA GLU A 131 1.13 -9.58 8.85
C GLU A 131 1.08 -10.91 8.07
N LYS A 132 0.94 -12.04 8.77
CA LYS A 132 0.64 -13.32 8.12
C LYS A 132 -0.71 -13.30 7.39
N ASP A 133 -1.75 -12.77 8.01
CA ASP A 133 -3.07 -12.63 7.37
C ASP A 133 -3.02 -11.67 6.17
N HIS A 134 -2.21 -10.61 6.26
CA HIS A 134 -1.96 -9.69 5.13
C HIS A 134 -1.27 -10.41 3.97
N GLU A 135 -0.21 -11.19 4.23
CA GLU A 135 0.47 -11.99 3.23
C GLU A 135 -0.48 -12.94 2.50
N GLU A 136 -1.27 -13.72 3.25
CA GLU A 136 -2.24 -14.66 2.69
C GLU A 136 -3.26 -13.93 1.79
N ARG A 137 -3.73 -12.77 2.22
CA ARG A 137 -4.63 -11.89 1.45
C ARG A 137 -3.99 -11.44 0.14
N TYR A 138 -2.77 -10.91 0.17
CA TYR A 138 -2.08 -10.43 -1.04
C TYR A 138 -1.77 -11.58 -2.00
N LYS A 139 -1.38 -12.75 -1.51
CA LYS A 139 -1.18 -13.95 -2.32
C LYS A 139 -2.48 -14.38 -3.01
N GLN A 140 -3.60 -14.37 -2.30
CA GLN A 140 -4.90 -14.72 -2.88
C GLN A 140 -5.33 -13.73 -3.96
N LEU A 141 -5.12 -12.42 -3.74
CA LEU A 141 -5.43 -11.39 -4.72
C LEU A 141 -4.55 -11.51 -5.98
N ALA A 142 -3.26 -11.79 -5.81
CA ALA A 142 -2.34 -12.04 -6.92
C ALA A 142 -2.79 -13.27 -7.74
N ALA A 143 -3.09 -14.38 -7.08
CA ALA A 143 -3.60 -15.59 -7.72
C ALA A 143 -4.92 -15.33 -8.48
N ASN A 144 -5.79 -14.49 -7.96
CA ASN A 144 -7.04 -14.12 -8.66
C ASN A 144 -6.75 -13.33 -9.95
N ILE A 145 -5.76 -12.45 -9.96
CA ILE A 145 -5.34 -11.74 -11.18
C ILE A 145 -4.76 -12.73 -12.20
N GLU A 146 -3.83 -13.58 -11.78
CA GLU A 146 -3.18 -14.57 -12.65
C GLU A 146 -4.17 -15.57 -13.27
N ALA A 147 -5.17 -15.96 -12.51
CA ALA A 147 -6.23 -16.89 -12.96
C ALA A 147 -7.39 -16.19 -13.70
N GLY A 148 -7.36 -14.87 -13.90
CA GLY A 148 -8.47 -14.11 -14.49
C GLY A 148 -9.75 -14.12 -13.66
N LYS A 149 -9.62 -14.33 -12.34
CA LYS A 149 -10.75 -14.51 -11.40
C LYS A 149 -11.20 -13.22 -10.69
N VAL A 150 -10.66 -12.06 -11.02
CA VAL A 150 -11.08 -10.80 -10.39
C VAL A 150 -12.55 -10.50 -10.65
N TYR A 151 -12.98 -10.66 -11.90
CA TYR A 151 -14.36 -10.41 -12.35
C TYR A 151 -15.07 -11.65 -12.87
N ALA A 152 -14.54 -12.85 -12.60
CA ALA A 152 -15.09 -14.12 -13.03
C ALA A 152 -14.98 -15.16 -11.91
N ARG A 153 -15.91 -16.12 -11.88
CA ARG A 153 -15.89 -17.29 -11.00
C ARG A 153 -16.42 -18.51 -11.76
N GLU A 154 -16.05 -19.69 -11.30
CA GLU A 154 -16.52 -20.96 -11.89
C GLU A 154 -18.01 -21.21 -11.66
N THR A 155 -18.55 -20.66 -10.58
CA THR A 155 -19.96 -20.72 -10.21
C THR A 155 -20.58 -19.34 -10.15
N GLU A 156 -21.89 -19.27 -10.24
CA GLU A 156 -22.63 -18.01 -10.08
C GLU A 156 -22.35 -17.39 -8.72
N GLN A 157 -22.07 -16.09 -8.74
CA GLN A 157 -21.82 -15.27 -7.58
C GLN A 157 -22.70 -14.04 -7.60
N VAL A 158 -22.86 -13.41 -6.43
CA VAL A 158 -23.51 -12.12 -6.33
C VAL A 158 -22.45 -11.02 -6.47
N TRP A 159 -22.49 -10.31 -7.58
CA TRP A 159 -21.66 -9.15 -7.86
C TRP A 159 -22.37 -7.88 -7.43
N GLN A 160 -21.65 -6.95 -6.81
CA GLN A 160 -22.19 -5.67 -6.38
C GLN A 160 -21.39 -4.51 -7.01
N CYS A 161 -22.12 -3.54 -7.58
CA CYS A 161 -21.50 -2.30 -8.04
C CYS A 161 -21.16 -1.40 -6.84
N ARG A 162 -19.89 -1.09 -6.65
CA ARG A 162 -19.37 -0.24 -5.54
C ARG A 162 -19.90 1.19 -5.59
N ASN A 163 -20.31 1.68 -6.77
CA ASN A 163 -20.82 3.05 -6.90
C ASN A 163 -22.28 3.19 -6.48
N CYS A 164 -23.18 2.29 -6.97
CA CYS A 164 -24.61 2.48 -6.78
C CYS A 164 -25.31 1.34 -6.00
N GLY A 165 -24.58 0.29 -5.62
CA GLY A 165 -25.15 -0.83 -4.87
C GLY A 165 -25.92 -1.85 -5.72
N TYR A 166 -26.06 -1.63 -7.04
CA TYR A 166 -26.72 -2.61 -7.92
C TYR A 166 -26.08 -3.99 -7.78
N THR A 167 -26.91 -5.02 -7.68
CA THR A 167 -26.45 -6.40 -7.57
C THR A 167 -26.85 -7.22 -8.79
N TYR A 168 -25.96 -8.12 -9.20
CA TYR A 168 -26.15 -9.03 -10.33
C TYR A 168 -25.69 -10.44 -9.93
N ILE A 169 -26.41 -11.47 -10.37
CA ILE A 169 -26.05 -12.87 -10.15
C ILE A 169 -25.55 -13.46 -11.46
N GLY A 170 -24.37 -14.06 -11.45
CA GLY A 170 -23.76 -14.72 -12.61
C GLY A 170 -22.30 -15.08 -12.37
N GLN A 171 -21.72 -15.82 -13.32
CA GLN A 171 -20.31 -16.23 -13.25
C GLN A 171 -19.34 -15.06 -13.49
N HIS A 172 -19.77 -14.04 -14.23
CA HIS A 172 -18.95 -12.87 -14.57
C HIS A 172 -19.63 -11.59 -14.12
N ALA A 173 -18.87 -10.67 -13.58
CA ALA A 173 -19.34 -9.32 -13.33
C ALA A 173 -19.74 -8.64 -14.64
N PRO A 174 -20.83 -7.84 -14.69
CA PRO A 174 -21.21 -7.10 -15.89
C PRO A 174 -20.10 -6.18 -16.40
N LEU A 175 -19.90 -6.10 -17.72
CA LEU A 175 -18.92 -5.19 -18.31
C LEU A 175 -19.22 -3.71 -18.00
N LYS A 176 -20.52 -3.41 -17.79
CA LYS A 176 -21.00 -2.07 -17.46
C LYS A 176 -22.22 -2.20 -16.55
N CYS A 177 -22.28 -1.39 -15.52
CA CYS A 177 -23.42 -1.33 -14.62
C CYS A 177 -24.66 -0.79 -15.36
N PRO A 178 -25.80 -1.52 -15.40
CA PRO A 178 -27.00 -1.05 -16.11
C PRO A 178 -27.69 0.13 -15.42
N VAL A 179 -27.40 0.38 -14.15
CA VAL A 179 -28.02 1.46 -13.37
C VAL A 179 -27.22 2.77 -13.47
N CYS A 180 -25.90 2.71 -13.24
CA CYS A 180 -25.08 3.92 -13.15
C CYS A 180 -23.98 4.04 -14.22
N ALA A 181 -23.97 3.10 -15.18
CA ALA A 181 -23.04 3.08 -16.32
C ALA A 181 -21.53 3.00 -15.97
N HIS A 182 -21.15 2.76 -14.72
CA HIS A 182 -19.76 2.50 -14.35
C HIS A 182 -19.23 1.19 -14.96
N PRO A 183 -17.94 1.13 -15.31
CA PRO A 183 -17.34 -0.04 -15.94
C PRO A 183 -17.24 -1.23 -14.96
N GLN A 184 -16.92 -2.42 -15.49
CA GLN A 184 -16.73 -3.66 -14.74
C GLN A 184 -15.80 -3.52 -13.52
N SER A 185 -14.81 -2.64 -13.60
CA SER A 185 -13.87 -2.35 -12.52
C SER A 185 -14.53 -1.84 -11.22
N TYR A 186 -15.78 -1.44 -11.28
CA TYR A 186 -16.58 -1.07 -10.11
C TYR A 186 -17.33 -2.22 -9.46
N PHE A 187 -17.26 -3.45 -10.00
CA PHE A 187 -17.89 -4.59 -9.39
C PHE A 187 -16.96 -5.34 -8.46
N GLU A 188 -17.53 -5.85 -7.40
CA GLU A 188 -16.90 -6.76 -6.44
C GLU A 188 -17.85 -7.88 -6.05
N LEU A 189 -17.33 -8.95 -5.45
CA LEU A 189 -18.18 -9.96 -4.81
C LEU A 189 -18.89 -9.32 -3.63
N LYS A 190 -20.22 -9.50 -3.57
CA LYS A 190 -21.01 -8.97 -2.46
C LYS A 190 -20.62 -9.66 -1.15
N SER A 191 -20.12 -8.89 -0.20
CA SER A 191 -19.89 -9.37 1.15
C SER A 191 -21.21 -9.57 1.92
N LYS A 192 -21.25 -10.57 2.79
CA LYS A 192 -22.36 -10.90 3.69
C LYS A 192 -21.83 -11.18 5.11
N ASN A 193 -20.91 -10.36 5.57
CA ASN A 193 -20.23 -10.51 6.86
C ASN A 193 -20.83 -9.65 8.00
N TYR A 194 -22.09 -9.32 7.90
CA TYR A 194 -22.88 -8.60 8.91
C TYR A 194 -23.98 -9.47 9.47
#